data_2d80db1b81b8d90194d79190f07942ad
#
_entry.id   2d80db1b81b8d90194d79190f07942ad
#
_cell.length_a   1.000
_cell.length_b   1.000
_cell.length_c   1.000
_cell.angle_alpha   90.00
_cell.angle_beta   90.00
_cell.angle_gamma   90.00
#
_symmetry.space_group_name_H-M   'P 1'
#
loop_
_entity.id
_entity.type
_entity.pdbx_description
1 polymer ?
#
loop_
_entity_poly.entity_id
_entity_poly.type
_entity_poly.pdbx_seq_one_letter_code
_entity_poly.pdbx_strand_id
1 'polypeptide(L)'
;LYDKNKIVFNDNGKDDIIIGTENDEVFLIYDDGSIADGFPYQTEDKIRSAPSILNIGDSLLIVAASKDGTLYAINQDGSLRFSYESDDDIYTSPTFLESPQGTMIFFGTDSGSLYAVDINGNIFDGFPLLGFDSFVGSIVFQDFNSDGLAEIVFGSENGVLSILKSVDSTYSSFELYDSFPASNTFPYSSSV
;
A
#
# COMPACT_ATOMS: atom_id res chain seq x y z
N LEU A 1 27.31 5.05 3.21
CA LEU A 1 26.20 4.57 4.07
C LEU A 1 24.91 5.15 3.50
N TYR A 2 24.15 4.31 2.83
CA TYR A 2 22.81 4.67 2.32
C TYR A 2 21.89 4.88 3.52
N ASP A 3 21.37 6.07 3.68
CA ASP A 3 20.36 6.36 4.72
C ASP A 3 19.00 5.83 4.20
N LYS A 4 18.54 4.72 4.76
CA LYS A 4 17.29 4.05 4.37
C LYS A 4 16.02 4.91 4.56
N ASN A 5 16.17 6.07 5.19
CA ASN A 5 15.06 7.01 5.46
C ASN A 5 15.00 8.16 4.45
N LYS A 6 15.88 8.19 3.45
CA LYS A 6 15.88 9.22 2.42
C LYS A 6 15.22 8.72 1.14
N ILE A 7 14.27 9.48 0.66
CA ILE A 7 13.59 9.28 -0.62
C ILE A 7 14.30 10.16 -1.64
N VAL A 8 15.30 9.60 -2.32
CA VAL A 8 16.14 10.33 -3.27
C VAL A 8 16.03 9.67 -4.64
N PHE A 9 15.39 10.33 -5.59
CA PHE A 9 15.20 9.83 -6.94
C PHE A 9 16.26 10.29 -7.94
N ASN A 10 16.99 11.38 -7.64
CA ASN A 10 17.96 12.00 -8.55
C ASN A 10 19.41 11.94 -8.06
N ASP A 11 19.74 11.08 -7.08
CA ASP A 11 21.08 10.85 -6.53
C ASP A 11 21.79 12.09 -5.94
N ASN A 12 21.07 13.19 -5.68
CA ASN A 12 21.65 14.41 -5.12
C ASN A 12 21.73 14.40 -3.58
N GLY A 13 21.21 13.35 -2.93
CA GLY A 13 21.24 13.15 -1.48
C GLY A 13 20.23 13.98 -0.71
N LYS A 14 19.25 14.60 -1.38
CA LYS A 14 18.15 15.36 -0.78
C LYS A 14 16.83 14.62 -1.02
N ASP A 15 15.88 14.84 -0.14
CA ASP A 15 14.57 14.18 -0.23
C ASP A 15 13.70 14.83 -1.31
N ASP A 16 13.02 13.98 -2.09
CA ASP A 16 12.06 14.34 -3.11
C ASP A 16 10.63 14.07 -2.60
N ILE A 17 9.62 14.59 -3.28
CA ILE A 17 8.21 14.51 -2.87
C ILE A 17 7.44 13.73 -3.91
N ILE A 18 6.64 12.74 -3.42
CA ILE A 18 5.62 12.07 -4.23
C ILE A 18 4.25 12.44 -3.68
N ILE A 19 3.34 12.81 -4.57
CA ILE A 19 1.97 13.18 -4.21
C ILE A 19 0.98 12.71 -5.28
N GLY A 20 -0.15 12.14 -4.81
CA GLY A 20 -1.34 11.93 -5.61
C GLY A 20 -2.29 13.11 -5.55
N THR A 21 -3.11 13.29 -6.56
CA THR A 21 -4.03 14.44 -6.66
C THR A 21 -5.47 14.03 -6.94
N GLU A 22 -6.40 14.97 -6.69
CA GLU A 22 -7.82 14.86 -7.07
C GLU A 22 -8.04 15.09 -8.59
N ASN A 23 -6.96 15.37 -9.35
CA ASN A 23 -6.97 15.52 -10.81
C ASN A 23 -6.40 14.28 -11.52
N ASP A 24 -6.46 13.12 -10.85
CA ASP A 24 -6.08 11.83 -11.42
C ASP A 24 -4.59 11.74 -11.78
N GLU A 25 -3.72 12.44 -11.02
CA GLU A 25 -2.30 12.55 -11.32
C GLU A 25 -1.44 12.13 -10.15
N VAL A 26 -0.31 11.47 -10.43
CA VAL A 26 0.78 11.23 -9.49
C VAL A 26 1.98 12.06 -9.90
N PHE A 27 2.47 12.92 -9.01
CA PHE A 27 3.64 13.75 -9.20
C PHE A 27 4.86 13.19 -8.47
N LEU A 28 6.01 13.27 -9.10
CA LEU A 28 7.32 13.23 -8.46
C LEU A 28 7.96 14.62 -8.61
N ILE A 29 8.27 15.25 -7.49
CA ILE A 29 8.80 16.61 -7.43
C ILE A 29 10.15 16.57 -6.73
N TYR A 30 11.18 17.05 -7.38
CA TYR A 30 12.52 17.12 -6.82
C TYR A 30 12.66 18.21 -5.76
N ASP A 31 13.72 18.15 -4.97
CA ASP A 31 14.03 19.09 -3.89
C ASP A 31 14.13 20.55 -4.34
N ASP A 32 14.38 20.82 -5.62
CA ASP A 32 14.43 22.16 -6.20
C ASP A 32 13.06 22.67 -6.70
N GLY A 33 12.02 21.85 -6.56
CA GLY A 33 10.65 22.16 -6.98
C GLY A 33 10.35 21.83 -8.44
N SER A 34 11.30 21.27 -9.20
CA SER A 34 11.03 20.79 -10.57
C SER A 34 10.29 19.46 -10.57
N ILE A 35 9.45 19.25 -11.57
CA ILE A 35 8.77 17.95 -11.79
C ILE A 35 9.73 17.03 -12.51
N ALA A 36 9.83 15.77 -12.08
CA ALA A 36 10.65 14.76 -12.69
C ALA A 36 10.18 14.42 -14.12
N ASP A 37 11.12 14.08 -14.99
CA ASP A 37 10.80 13.59 -16.32
C ASP A 37 9.89 12.37 -16.27
N GLY A 38 8.88 12.31 -17.15
CA GLY A 38 7.86 11.25 -17.14
C GLY A 38 6.70 11.47 -16.17
N PHE A 39 6.74 12.52 -15.35
CA PHE A 39 5.66 12.93 -14.44
C PHE A 39 5.03 14.28 -14.87
N PRO A 40 3.74 14.56 -14.51
CA PRO A 40 2.87 13.68 -13.73
C PRO A 40 2.45 12.44 -14.51
N TYR A 41 2.31 11.30 -13.79
CA TYR A 41 1.69 10.10 -14.33
C TYR A 41 0.17 10.22 -14.22
N GLN A 42 -0.56 9.96 -15.33
CA GLN A 42 -2.01 10.05 -15.37
C GLN A 42 -2.66 8.70 -15.02
N THR A 43 -3.57 8.72 -14.04
CA THR A 43 -4.45 7.60 -13.67
C THR A 43 -5.86 7.80 -14.24
N GLU A 44 -6.76 6.84 -14.04
CA GLU A 44 -8.14 6.93 -14.58
C GLU A 44 -9.11 7.66 -13.63
N ASP A 45 -8.79 7.76 -12.33
CA ASP A 45 -9.55 8.54 -11.32
C ASP A 45 -8.56 8.98 -10.22
N LYS A 46 -9.07 9.67 -9.23
CA LYS A 46 -8.39 10.37 -8.14
C LYS A 46 -7.48 9.48 -7.30
N ILE A 47 -6.35 10.04 -6.92
CA ILE A 47 -5.47 9.45 -5.89
C ILE A 47 -5.75 10.15 -4.57
N ARG A 48 -6.50 9.48 -3.68
CA ARG A 48 -6.88 10.01 -2.36
C ARG A 48 -6.01 9.50 -1.22
N SER A 49 -5.38 8.35 -1.42
CA SER A 49 -4.41 7.80 -0.49
C SER A 49 -3.01 8.35 -0.77
N ALA A 50 -2.12 8.28 0.22
CA ALA A 50 -0.72 8.61 -0.02
C ALA A 50 -0.06 7.52 -0.89
N PRO A 51 0.58 7.88 -2.03
CA PRO A 51 1.43 6.93 -2.74
C PRO A 51 2.57 6.46 -1.84
N SER A 52 2.95 5.21 -2.00
CA SER A 52 4.02 4.58 -1.22
C SER A 52 5.23 4.28 -2.10
N ILE A 53 6.41 4.18 -1.48
CA ILE A 53 7.67 3.96 -2.19
C ILE A 53 8.29 2.67 -1.74
N LEU A 54 8.55 1.79 -2.69
CA LEU A 54 9.23 0.52 -2.48
C LEU A 54 10.63 0.56 -3.10
N ASN A 55 11.63 0.17 -2.32
CA ASN A 55 12.98 0.00 -2.82
C ASN A 55 13.11 -1.40 -3.47
N ILE A 56 13.44 -1.45 -4.74
CA ILE A 56 13.63 -2.68 -5.52
C ILE A 56 15.06 -2.77 -6.04
N GLY A 57 16.02 -2.99 -5.15
CA GLY A 57 17.44 -3.02 -5.47
C GLY A 57 18.01 -1.61 -5.64
N ASP A 58 18.49 -1.29 -6.86
CA ASP A 58 19.07 0.03 -7.17
C ASP A 58 18.04 1.04 -7.68
N SER A 59 16.74 0.71 -7.64
CA SER A 59 15.65 1.53 -8.15
C SER A 59 14.53 1.69 -7.14
N LEU A 60 13.78 2.78 -7.26
CA LEU A 60 12.60 3.05 -6.47
C LEU A 60 11.33 2.81 -7.32
N LEU A 61 10.34 2.17 -6.73
CA LEU A 61 9.02 1.96 -7.31
C LEU A 61 8.00 2.79 -6.55
N ILE A 62 7.24 3.60 -7.28
CA ILE A 62 6.11 4.36 -6.75
C ILE A 62 4.86 3.51 -6.88
N VAL A 63 4.15 3.30 -5.78
CA VAL A 63 2.90 2.53 -5.78
C VAL A 63 1.79 3.47 -5.34
N ALA A 64 0.82 3.69 -6.22
CA ALA A 64 -0.33 4.57 -6.01
C ALA A 64 -1.63 3.78 -6.14
N ALA A 65 -2.55 4.01 -5.22
CA ALA A 65 -3.88 3.42 -5.23
C ALA A 65 -4.91 4.48 -5.66
N SER A 66 -5.71 4.13 -6.66
CA SER A 66 -6.66 5.02 -7.28
C SER A 66 -8.10 4.69 -6.90
N LYS A 67 -8.95 5.69 -6.98
CA LYS A 67 -10.38 5.56 -6.81
C LYS A 67 -11.07 4.82 -7.98
N ASP A 68 -10.37 4.57 -9.10
CA ASP A 68 -10.85 3.68 -10.16
C ASP A 68 -10.75 2.19 -9.82
N GLY A 69 -10.31 1.85 -8.60
CA GLY A 69 -10.09 0.46 -8.18
C GLY A 69 -8.76 -0.13 -8.65
N THR A 70 -7.86 0.68 -9.20
CA THR A 70 -6.59 0.22 -9.76
C THR A 70 -5.40 0.59 -8.86
N LEU A 71 -4.55 -0.38 -8.60
CA LEU A 71 -3.22 -0.17 -8.03
C LEU A 71 -2.23 0.05 -9.18
N TYR A 72 -1.58 1.21 -9.21
CA TYR A 72 -0.55 1.56 -10.19
C TYR A 72 0.84 1.43 -9.58
N ALA A 73 1.73 0.72 -10.25
CA ALA A 73 3.14 0.67 -9.91
C ALA A 73 3.96 1.36 -10.99
N ILE A 74 4.59 2.47 -10.65
CA ILE A 74 5.23 3.41 -11.58
C ILE A 74 6.72 3.41 -11.29
N ASN A 75 7.54 3.19 -12.33
CA ASN A 75 8.99 3.29 -12.23
C ASN A 75 9.41 4.76 -12.02
N GLN A 76 10.64 4.95 -11.54
CA GLN A 76 11.17 6.30 -11.28
C GLN A 76 11.32 7.18 -12.54
N ASP A 77 11.28 6.59 -13.75
CA ASP A 77 11.27 7.30 -15.03
C ASP A 77 9.87 7.66 -15.53
N GLY A 78 8.82 7.43 -14.71
CA GLY A 78 7.43 7.67 -15.05
C GLY A 78 6.77 6.58 -15.90
N SER A 79 7.49 5.54 -16.31
CA SER A 79 6.89 4.42 -17.03
C SER A 79 6.07 3.52 -16.10
N LEU A 80 4.95 3.00 -16.60
CA LEU A 80 4.16 2.02 -15.86
C LEU A 80 4.92 0.69 -15.81
N ARG A 81 5.10 0.16 -14.60
CA ARG A 81 5.62 -1.19 -14.39
C ARG A 81 4.53 -2.23 -14.49
N PHE A 82 3.44 -2.04 -13.73
CA PHE A 82 2.22 -2.83 -13.82
C PHE A 82 1.03 -2.01 -13.29
N SER A 83 -0.17 -2.41 -13.66
CA SER A 83 -1.41 -2.04 -12.99
C SER A 83 -2.16 -3.31 -12.57
N TYR A 84 -2.88 -3.23 -11.45
CA TYR A 84 -3.73 -4.31 -10.97
C TYR A 84 -5.12 -3.76 -10.68
N GLU A 85 -6.14 -4.29 -11.39
CA GLU A 85 -7.55 -3.93 -11.17
C GLU A 85 -8.14 -4.78 -10.05
N SER A 86 -8.68 -4.13 -9.03
CA SER A 86 -9.40 -4.76 -7.93
C SER A 86 -10.92 -4.75 -8.18
N ASP A 87 -11.68 -5.16 -7.18
CA ASP A 87 -13.13 -5.27 -7.28
C ASP A 87 -13.87 -3.96 -7.01
N ASP A 88 -13.22 -2.93 -6.42
CA ASP A 88 -13.84 -1.66 -6.04
C ASP A 88 -12.79 -0.56 -5.77
N ASP A 89 -13.25 0.65 -5.49
CA ASP A 89 -12.44 1.82 -5.15
C ASP A 89 -11.38 1.51 -4.07
N ILE A 90 -10.16 2.07 -4.22
CA ILE A 90 -9.09 1.90 -3.24
C ILE A 90 -8.83 3.23 -2.53
N TYR A 91 -9.06 3.25 -1.21
CA TYR A 91 -8.78 4.42 -0.36
C TYR A 91 -7.60 4.22 0.58
N THR A 92 -7.10 3.01 0.71
CA THR A 92 -5.94 2.71 1.55
C THR A 92 -4.64 3.08 0.86
N SER A 93 -3.67 3.58 1.62
CA SER A 93 -2.29 3.68 1.12
C SER A 93 -1.69 2.28 0.97
N PRO A 94 -1.03 1.97 -0.16
CA PRO A 94 -0.33 0.70 -0.32
C PRO A 94 0.74 0.52 0.75
N THR A 95 0.85 -0.68 1.30
CA THR A 95 1.85 -1.02 2.33
C THR A 95 2.60 -2.28 1.96
N PHE A 96 3.79 -2.48 2.52
CA PHE A 96 4.70 -3.52 2.07
C PHE A 96 5.09 -4.45 3.21
N LEU A 97 5.10 -5.76 2.93
CA LEU A 97 5.59 -6.80 3.83
C LEU A 97 6.60 -7.67 3.09
N GLU A 98 7.79 -7.81 3.66
CA GLU A 98 8.77 -8.78 3.17
C GLU A 98 8.40 -10.19 3.64
N SER A 99 8.24 -11.10 2.69
CA SER A 99 7.94 -12.51 2.95
C SER A 99 9.00 -13.43 2.32
N PRO A 100 9.07 -14.71 2.71
CA PRO A 100 9.95 -15.66 2.05
C PRO A 100 9.69 -15.84 0.55
N GLN A 101 8.52 -15.45 0.07
CA GLN A 101 8.13 -15.48 -1.34
C GLN A 101 8.42 -14.17 -2.09
N GLY A 102 8.94 -13.16 -1.39
CA GLY A 102 9.23 -11.83 -1.91
C GLY A 102 8.38 -10.74 -1.25
N THR A 103 8.54 -9.52 -1.73
CA THR A 103 7.80 -8.36 -1.23
C THR A 103 6.33 -8.46 -1.64
N MET A 104 5.46 -8.38 -0.64
CA MET A 104 4.01 -8.31 -0.81
C MET A 104 3.56 -6.85 -0.70
N ILE A 105 2.76 -6.40 -1.67
CA ILE A 105 2.15 -5.08 -1.70
C ILE A 105 0.68 -5.24 -1.32
N PHE A 106 0.31 -4.71 -0.16
CA PHE A 106 -1.04 -4.81 0.39
C PHE A 106 -1.86 -3.55 0.14
N PHE A 107 -3.14 -3.74 -0.14
CA PHE A 107 -4.15 -2.68 -0.21
C PHE A 107 -5.54 -3.25 0.07
N GLY A 108 -6.43 -2.40 0.55
CA GLY A 108 -7.81 -2.75 0.85
C GLY A 108 -8.78 -1.88 0.06
N THR A 109 -9.94 -2.46 -0.32
CA THR A 109 -10.97 -1.80 -1.12
C THR A 109 -12.17 -1.35 -0.30
N ASP A 110 -13.02 -0.52 -0.90
CA ASP A 110 -14.27 -0.05 -0.30
C ASP A 110 -15.28 -1.18 -0.11
N SER A 111 -15.24 -2.20 -0.97
CA SER A 111 -16.07 -3.42 -0.82
C SER A 111 -15.63 -4.34 0.33
N GLY A 112 -14.53 -4.06 1.02
CA GLY A 112 -14.03 -4.87 2.12
C GLY A 112 -13.19 -6.07 1.69
N SER A 113 -12.48 -5.96 0.58
CA SER A 113 -11.53 -6.96 0.09
C SER A 113 -10.09 -6.54 0.39
N LEU A 114 -9.28 -7.46 0.96
CA LEU A 114 -7.86 -7.25 1.21
C LEU A 114 -7.05 -7.98 0.13
N TYR A 115 -6.24 -7.24 -0.58
CA TYR A 115 -5.36 -7.72 -1.64
C TYR A 115 -3.90 -7.76 -1.22
N ALA A 116 -3.14 -8.70 -1.80
CA ALA A 116 -1.69 -8.70 -1.78
C ALA A 116 -1.16 -9.13 -3.16
N VAL A 117 -0.32 -8.28 -3.76
CA VAL A 117 0.30 -8.54 -5.06
C VAL A 117 1.82 -8.46 -4.96
N ASP A 118 2.53 -9.10 -5.89
CA ASP A 118 4.00 -9.00 -5.98
C ASP A 118 4.45 -7.73 -6.73
N ILE A 119 5.76 -7.54 -6.83
CA ILE A 119 6.37 -6.40 -7.55
C ILE A 119 6.18 -6.43 -9.08
N ASN A 120 5.49 -7.42 -9.62
CA ASN A 120 5.12 -7.57 -11.03
C ASN A 120 3.60 -7.53 -11.24
N GLY A 121 2.81 -7.35 -10.17
CA GLY A 121 1.35 -7.30 -10.22
C GLY A 121 0.66 -8.67 -10.20
N ASN A 122 1.38 -9.75 -9.88
CA ASN A 122 0.73 -11.05 -9.69
C ASN A 122 0.17 -11.13 -8.27
N ILE A 123 -1.08 -11.61 -8.16
CA ILE A 123 -1.72 -11.81 -6.87
C ILE A 123 -1.09 -13.01 -6.14
N PHE A 124 -0.87 -12.87 -4.83
CA PHE A 124 -0.39 -13.97 -3.99
C PHE A 124 -1.49 -15.00 -3.74
N ASP A 125 -1.10 -16.28 -3.60
CA ASP A 125 -2.00 -17.34 -3.22
C ASP A 125 -2.71 -17.01 -1.90
N GLY A 126 -4.03 -17.30 -1.84
CA GLY A 126 -4.87 -16.98 -0.69
C GLY A 126 -5.53 -15.60 -0.73
N PHE A 127 -5.13 -14.71 -1.64
CA PHE A 127 -5.76 -13.40 -1.83
C PHE A 127 -6.66 -13.34 -3.07
N PRO A 128 -7.67 -12.43 -3.08
CA PRO A 128 -8.05 -11.51 -2.02
C PRO A 128 -8.71 -12.22 -0.83
N LEU A 129 -8.49 -11.69 0.38
CA LEU A 129 -9.28 -12.05 1.54
C LEU A 129 -10.56 -11.20 1.54
N LEU A 130 -11.71 -11.86 1.64
CA LEU A 130 -13.02 -11.25 1.48
C LEU A 130 -13.81 -11.23 2.79
N GLY A 131 -14.83 -10.38 2.85
CA GLY A 131 -15.83 -10.40 3.92
C GLY A 131 -15.56 -9.47 5.08
N PHE A 132 -14.65 -8.50 4.90
CA PHE A 132 -14.52 -7.35 5.80
C PHE A 132 -15.52 -6.25 5.42
N ASP A 133 -15.51 -5.16 6.14
CA ASP A 133 -16.19 -3.93 5.76
C ASP A 133 -15.17 -2.99 5.09
N SER A 134 -15.64 -1.90 4.45
CA SER A 134 -14.80 -0.88 3.80
C SER A 134 -13.55 -0.56 4.60
N PHE A 135 -12.38 -0.66 3.97
CA PHE A 135 -11.11 -0.39 4.62
C PHE A 135 -10.89 1.10 4.84
N VAL A 136 -10.42 1.47 6.02
CA VAL A 136 -10.05 2.84 6.36
C VAL A 136 -8.61 2.92 6.86
N GLY A 137 -7.90 3.95 6.42
CA GLY A 137 -6.51 4.18 6.80
C GLY A 137 -5.53 3.19 6.15
N SER A 138 -4.38 3.03 6.79
CA SER A 138 -3.31 2.16 6.29
C SER A 138 -3.34 0.79 6.96
N ILE A 139 -2.94 -0.23 6.20
CA ILE A 139 -2.68 -1.56 6.74
C ILE A 139 -1.30 -1.52 7.41
N VAL A 140 -1.16 -2.11 8.59
CA VAL A 140 0.11 -2.16 9.32
C VAL A 140 0.46 -3.60 9.70
N PHE A 141 1.75 -3.84 9.93
CA PHE A 141 2.29 -5.16 10.21
C PHE A 141 3.11 -5.13 11.49
N GLN A 142 2.87 -6.11 12.37
CA GLN A 142 3.62 -6.26 13.61
C GLN A 142 3.56 -7.71 14.09
N ASP A 143 4.69 -8.27 14.48
CA ASP A 143 4.75 -9.56 15.16
C ASP A 143 4.36 -9.34 16.64
N PHE A 144 3.09 -9.59 16.99
CA PHE A 144 2.56 -9.40 18.35
C PHE A 144 2.78 -10.62 19.25
N ASN A 145 2.85 -11.79 18.65
CA ASN A 145 2.92 -13.06 19.38
C ASN A 145 4.36 -13.59 19.49
N SER A 146 5.33 -12.94 18.82
CA SER A 146 6.76 -13.30 18.78
C SER A 146 7.03 -14.67 18.16
N ASP A 147 6.23 -15.06 17.15
CA ASP A 147 6.45 -16.30 16.41
C ASP A 147 7.34 -16.10 15.15
N GLY A 148 7.73 -14.86 14.89
CA GLY A 148 8.58 -14.45 13.77
C GLY A 148 7.80 -14.14 12.48
N LEU A 149 6.47 -14.17 12.53
CA LEU A 149 5.58 -13.75 11.44
C LEU A 149 4.85 -12.47 11.85
N ALA A 150 4.70 -11.54 10.93
CA ALA A 150 3.96 -10.32 11.21
C ALA A 150 2.44 -10.57 11.06
N GLU A 151 1.67 -10.14 12.06
CA GLU A 151 0.22 -10.00 11.94
C GLU A 151 -0.12 -8.80 11.09
N ILE A 152 -1.25 -8.90 10.38
CA ILE A 152 -1.83 -7.83 9.56
C ILE A 152 -2.90 -7.12 10.37
N VAL A 153 -2.77 -5.80 10.54
CA VAL A 153 -3.69 -4.98 11.32
C VAL A 153 -4.33 -3.93 10.43
N PHE A 154 -5.65 -3.81 10.48
CA PHE A 154 -6.39 -2.81 9.72
C PHE A 154 -7.70 -2.43 10.42
N GLY A 155 -8.17 -1.24 10.10
CA GLY A 155 -9.48 -0.74 10.52
C GLY A 155 -10.49 -0.75 9.38
N SER A 156 -11.76 -0.80 9.72
CA SER A 156 -12.88 -0.70 8.79
C SER A 156 -13.91 0.34 9.19
N GLU A 157 -14.72 0.83 8.23
CA GLU A 157 -15.67 1.93 8.45
C GLU A 157 -16.72 1.64 9.53
N ASN A 158 -17.08 0.37 9.73
CA ASN A 158 -17.98 -0.03 10.82
C ASN A 158 -17.35 0.10 12.22
N GLY A 159 -16.10 0.58 12.30
CA GLY A 159 -15.37 0.81 13.54
C GLY A 159 -14.74 -0.45 14.13
N VAL A 160 -14.52 -1.49 13.33
CA VAL A 160 -13.78 -2.69 13.76
C VAL A 160 -12.31 -2.55 13.44
N LEU A 161 -11.45 -2.85 14.42
CA LEU A 161 -10.04 -3.10 14.23
C LEU A 161 -9.83 -4.61 14.17
N SER A 162 -9.28 -5.11 13.07
CA SER A 162 -9.01 -6.53 12.86
C SER A 162 -7.52 -6.83 12.88
N ILE A 163 -7.16 -7.96 13.48
CA ILE A 163 -5.80 -8.50 13.49
C ILE A 163 -5.86 -9.89 12.88
N LEU A 164 -5.19 -10.08 11.76
CA LEU A 164 -5.05 -11.39 11.11
C LEU A 164 -3.65 -11.92 11.34
N LYS A 165 -3.53 -13.19 11.70
CA LYS A 165 -2.24 -13.88 11.71
C LYS A 165 -2.15 -14.85 10.55
N SER A 166 -0.95 -15.00 10.00
CA SER A 166 -0.67 -16.05 9.05
C SER A 166 -0.65 -17.41 9.75
N VAL A 167 -1.22 -18.42 9.11
CA VAL A 167 -1.21 -19.80 9.60
C VAL A 167 0.11 -20.49 9.28
N ASP A 168 0.86 -19.95 8.31
CA ASP A 168 2.13 -20.50 7.85
C ASP A 168 3.11 -19.38 7.43
N SER A 169 4.38 -19.72 7.28
CA SER A 169 5.44 -18.79 6.89
C SER A 169 5.35 -18.28 5.44
N THR A 170 4.41 -18.78 4.66
CA THR A 170 4.21 -18.36 3.25
C THR A 170 3.18 -17.26 3.10
N TYR A 171 2.46 -16.90 4.17
CA TYR A 171 1.37 -15.92 4.13
C TYR A 171 0.28 -16.29 3.10
N SER A 172 0.03 -17.61 2.91
CA SER A 172 -0.99 -18.10 1.96
C SER A 172 -2.35 -18.35 2.60
N SER A 173 -2.41 -18.40 3.91
CA SER A 173 -3.65 -18.55 4.68
C SER A 173 -3.60 -17.78 5.99
N PHE A 174 -4.78 -17.27 6.38
CA PHE A 174 -4.90 -16.38 7.54
C PHE A 174 -6.06 -16.82 8.41
N GLU A 175 -5.92 -16.57 9.72
CA GLU A 175 -7.02 -16.65 10.66
C GLU A 175 -7.14 -15.34 11.45
N LEU A 176 -8.36 -15.04 11.89
CA LEU A 176 -8.59 -13.89 12.75
C LEU A 176 -7.91 -14.16 14.11
N TYR A 177 -6.89 -13.37 14.43
CA TYR A 177 -6.19 -13.44 15.71
C TYR A 177 -6.98 -12.74 16.80
N ASP A 178 -7.47 -11.53 16.49
CA ASP A 178 -8.34 -10.77 17.37
C ASP A 178 -9.12 -9.70 16.57
N SER A 179 -10.22 -9.21 17.18
CA SER A 179 -10.97 -8.08 16.63
C SER A 179 -11.54 -7.24 17.78
N PHE A 180 -11.35 -5.95 17.68
CA PHE A 180 -11.84 -5.01 18.67
C PHE A 180 -12.94 -4.17 18.03
N PRO A 181 -14.17 -4.18 18.57
CA PRO A 181 -15.15 -3.20 18.16
C PRO A 181 -14.62 -1.83 18.58
N ALA A 182 -14.29 -0.97 17.62
CA ALA A 182 -13.96 0.41 17.94
C ALA A 182 -15.17 1.01 18.68
N SER A 183 -14.95 1.55 19.87
CA SER A 183 -15.95 2.40 20.48
C SER A 183 -16.26 3.54 19.50
N ASN A 184 -17.49 4.04 19.43
CA ASN A 184 -17.95 5.13 18.56
C ASN A 184 -17.09 6.42 18.61
N THR A 185 -15.92 6.38 19.20
CA THR A 185 -14.98 7.49 19.37
C THR A 185 -13.87 7.55 18.30
N PHE A 186 -13.81 6.57 17.37
CA PHE A 186 -12.78 6.54 16.31
C PHE A 186 -13.39 6.34 14.92
N PRO A 187 -14.25 7.27 14.43
CA PRO A 187 -14.87 7.10 13.12
C PRO A 187 -13.84 7.22 11.94
N TYR A 188 -12.61 7.65 12.19
CA TYR A 188 -11.57 7.86 11.15
C TYR A 188 -10.17 7.76 11.72
N SER A 189 -9.87 6.76 12.52
CA SER A 189 -8.47 6.57 12.93
C SER A 189 -7.69 5.87 11.83
N SER A 190 -6.75 6.57 11.21
CA SER A 190 -5.64 5.88 10.57
C SER A 190 -4.97 5.00 11.62
N SER A 191 -4.79 3.72 11.34
CA SER A 191 -3.89 2.89 12.14
C SER A 191 -2.50 3.54 12.11
N VAL A 192 -1.98 3.87 13.25
CA VAL A 192 -0.71 4.59 13.43
C VAL A 192 0.46 3.65 13.15
#